data_ec6bc6b4768e4c4342ddec1cdbbd64e4
#
_entry.id   ec6bc6b4768e4c4342ddec1cdbbd64e4
#
_cell.length_a   1.000
_cell.length_b   1.000
_cell.length_c   1.000
_cell.angle_alpha   90.00
_cell.angle_beta   90.00
_cell.angle_gamma   90.00
#
_symmetry.space_group_name_H-M   'P 1'
#
loop_
_entity.id
_entity.type
_entity.pdbx_description
1 polymer ?
#
loop_
_entity_poly.entity_id
_entity_poly.type
_entity_poly.pdbx_seq_one_letter_code
_entity_poly.pdbx_strand_id
1 'polypeptide(L)'
;MATFTWSGSWTWFVTWNAVGFVGAFVLNSFVEWAAHRFVLHGTRLGRFAYDLHDRQHHVIFDGGALYHAQDEFMRTHVTFVLRDYILFLLVTTPLWVGAELLVGRPLVVGGVAATLAGLQLFNSLHWRYHVPSETWFQRTRAFQYLKEHHRAHHEDTRCNFNVAFFPIADLLLGTLRR
;
A
#
# COMPACT_ATOMS: atom_id res chain seq x y z
N MET A 1 20.91 2.44 -31.64
CA MET A 1 19.95 3.06 -30.71
C MET A 1 18.60 3.07 -31.40
N ALA A 2 17.63 2.27 -30.94
CA ALA A 2 16.27 2.32 -31.46
C ALA A 2 15.61 3.60 -30.92
N THR A 3 15.30 4.53 -31.82
CA THR A 3 14.52 5.72 -31.48
C THR A 3 13.08 5.29 -31.25
N PHE A 4 12.62 5.40 -30.00
CA PHE A 4 11.23 5.16 -29.63
C PHE A 4 10.36 6.26 -30.26
N THR A 5 9.83 6.00 -31.44
CA THR A 5 8.90 6.92 -32.11
C THR A 5 7.48 6.60 -31.64
N TRP A 6 6.91 7.50 -30.86
CA TRP A 6 5.54 7.42 -30.41
C TRP A 6 4.58 7.66 -31.60
N SER A 7 4.01 6.59 -32.13
CA SER A 7 3.07 6.64 -33.28
C SER A 7 1.59 6.39 -32.88
N GLY A 8 1.30 6.36 -31.58
CA GLY A 8 -0.03 6.02 -31.07
C GLY A 8 -0.97 7.22 -30.97
N SER A 9 -2.27 6.99 -31.16
CA SER A 9 -3.32 7.95 -30.86
C SER A 9 -3.41 8.21 -29.35
N TRP A 10 -4.02 9.34 -28.92
CA TRP A 10 -4.32 9.59 -27.51
C TRP A 10 -5.11 8.47 -26.85
N THR A 11 -6.08 7.87 -27.56
CA THR A 11 -6.85 6.72 -27.10
C THR A 11 -5.94 5.53 -26.77
N TRP A 12 -4.98 5.22 -27.64
CA TRP A 12 -4.01 4.15 -27.43
C TRP A 12 -3.14 4.42 -26.18
N PHE A 13 -2.61 5.65 -26.04
CA PHE A 13 -1.83 6.04 -24.87
C PHE A 13 -2.62 5.89 -23.57
N VAL A 14 -3.85 6.45 -23.53
CA VAL A 14 -4.71 6.38 -22.34
C VAL A 14 -5.08 4.93 -22.01
N THR A 15 -5.41 4.11 -23.01
CA THR A 15 -5.76 2.70 -22.80
C THR A 15 -4.61 1.93 -22.14
N TRP A 16 -3.39 2.05 -22.65
CA TRP A 16 -2.25 1.32 -22.09
C TRP A 16 -1.82 1.84 -20.72
N ASN A 17 -1.93 3.13 -20.46
CA ASN A 17 -1.71 3.66 -19.12
C ASN A 17 -2.82 3.25 -18.14
N ALA A 18 -4.05 3.06 -18.59
CA ALA A 18 -5.11 2.46 -17.76
C ALA A 18 -4.80 0.99 -17.45
N VAL A 19 -4.29 0.22 -18.41
CA VAL A 19 -3.78 -1.15 -18.17
C VAL A 19 -2.61 -1.12 -17.17
N GLY A 20 -1.66 -0.20 -17.35
CA GLY A 20 -0.56 0.03 -16.42
C GLY A 20 -1.05 0.35 -15.00
N PHE A 21 -2.05 1.21 -14.87
CA PHE A 21 -2.66 1.57 -13.59
C PHE A 21 -3.27 0.34 -12.88
N VAL A 22 -4.09 -0.45 -13.59
CA VAL A 22 -4.71 -1.65 -13.02
C VAL A 22 -3.66 -2.70 -12.65
N GLY A 23 -2.70 -2.95 -13.55
CA GLY A 23 -1.60 -3.89 -13.28
C GLY A 23 -0.74 -3.46 -12.09
N ALA A 24 -0.50 -2.14 -11.95
CA ALA A 24 0.20 -1.58 -10.82
C ALA A 24 -0.57 -1.73 -9.51
N PHE A 25 -1.88 -1.56 -9.54
CA PHE A 25 -2.69 -1.74 -8.33
C PHE A 25 -2.56 -3.16 -7.78
N VAL A 26 -2.58 -4.16 -8.67
CA VAL A 26 -2.35 -5.57 -8.28
C VAL A 26 -0.92 -5.79 -7.79
N LEU A 27 0.08 -5.33 -8.54
CA LEU A 27 1.49 -5.49 -8.16
C LEU A 27 1.80 -4.79 -6.83
N ASN A 28 1.25 -3.61 -6.61
CA ASN A 28 1.45 -2.86 -5.36
C ASN A 28 0.89 -3.59 -4.13
N SER A 29 -0.13 -4.45 -4.27
CA SER A 29 -0.56 -5.34 -3.18
C SER A 29 0.58 -6.28 -2.75
N PHE A 30 1.34 -6.83 -3.70
CA PHE A 30 2.51 -7.68 -3.38
C PHE A 30 3.69 -6.86 -2.83
N VAL A 31 3.91 -5.66 -3.36
CA VAL A 31 4.96 -4.76 -2.84
C VAL A 31 4.64 -4.33 -1.41
N GLU A 32 3.40 -3.94 -1.13
CA GLU A 32 2.92 -3.62 0.22
C GLU A 32 3.10 -4.81 1.16
N TRP A 33 2.63 -5.99 0.76
CA TRP A 33 2.78 -7.22 1.53
C TRP A 33 4.25 -7.54 1.86
N ALA A 34 5.13 -7.46 0.86
CA ALA A 34 6.56 -7.73 1.05
C ALA A 34 7.23 -6.67 1.94
N ALA A 35 6.96 -5.39 1.71
CA ALA A 35 7.46 -4.29 2.53
C ALA A 35 6.97 -4.42 3.98
N HIS A 36 5.69 -4.67 4.18
CA HIS A 36 5.09 -4.84 5.51
C HIS A 36 5.73 -6.01 6.25
N ARG A 37 5.79 -7.19 5.62
CA ARG A 37 6.32 -8.40 6.24
C ARG A 37 7.83 -8.36 6.50
N PHE A 38 8.63 -7.86 5.55
CA PHE A 38 10.10 -8.01 5.61
C PHE A 38 10.83 -6.74 6.01
N VAL A 39 10.23 -5.56 5.83
CA VAL A 39 10.84 -4.26 6.19
C VAL A 39 10.23 -3.72 7.47
N LEU A 40 8.89 -3.72 7.59
CA LEU A 40 8.20 -3.15 8.76
C LEU A 40 8.18 -4.12 9.96
N HIS A 41 8.05 -5.43 9.73
CA HIS A 41 8.15 -6.48 10.75
C HIS A 41 9.47 -7.26 10.74
N GLY A 42 10.45 -6.84 9.92
CA GLY A 42 11.75 -7.50 9.80
C GLY A 42 12.92 -6.58 10.10
N THR A 43 13.86 -7.03 10.92
CA THR A 43 15.04 -6.24 11.31
C THR A 43 16.15 -6.21 10.25
N ARG A 44 16.10 -7.10 9.23
CA ARG A 44 17.21 -7.29 8.28
C ARG A 44 17.29 -6.22 7.20
N LEU A 45 16.17 -5.71 6.73
CA LEU A 45 16.08 -4.78 5.58
C LEU A 45 15.83 -3.32 5.98
N GLY A 46 15.40 -3.06 7.21
CA GLY A 46 15.05 -1.71 7.60
C GLY A 46 14.85 -1.52 9.10
N ARG A 47 15.95 -1.53 9.88
CA ARG A 47 15.83 -1.39 11.34
C ARG A 47 15.05 -0.15 11.76
N PHE A 48 15.25 0.98 11.07
CA PHE A 48 14.50 2.20 11.37
C PHE A 48 12.98 2.04 11.10
N ALA A 49 12.61 1.44 9.97
CA ALA A 49 11.20 1.20 9.64
C ALA A 49 10.57 0.17 10.61
N TYR A 50 11.32 -0.86 10.99
CA TYR A 50 10.92 -1.82 12.02
C TYR A 50 10.69 -1.14 13.38
N ASP A 51 11.61 -0.28 13.84
CA ASP A 51 11.48 0.41 15.12
C ASP A 51 10.27 1.34 15.14
N LEU A 52 9.95 2.02 14.02
CA LEU A 52 8.76 2.87 13.90
C LEU A 52 7.47 2.06 13.84
N HIS A 53 7.44 0.96 13.09
CA HIS A 53 6.22 0.21 12.85
C HIS A 53 5.98 -0.84 13.94
N ASP A 54 6.89 -1.80 14.11
CA ASP A 54 6.69 -2.92 15.01
C ASP A 54 6.79 -2.51 16.50
N ARG A 55 7.80 -1.68 16.84
CA ARG A 55 8.09 -1.32 18.22
C ARG A 55 7.39 -0.05 18.73
N GLN A 56 6.87 0.80 17.84
CA GLN A 56 6.12 1.98 18.23
C GLN A 56 4.66 1.87 17.81
N HIS A 57 4.36 1.74 16.51
CA HIS A 57 2.99 1.70 16.02
C HIS A 57 2.17 0.54 16.65
N HIS A 58 2.65 -0.69 16.61
CA HIS A 58 1.96 -1.84 17.21
C HIS A 58 1.91 -1.83 18.74
N VAL A 59 2.80 -1.08 19.40
CA VAL A 59 2.75 -0.89 20.86
C VAL A 59 1.75 0.20 21.24
N ILE A 60 1.67 1.28 20.44
CA ILE A 60 0.70 2.37 20.64
C ILE A 60 -0.72 1.91 20.30
N PHE A 61 -0.88 1.14 19.23
CA PHE A 61 -2.14 0.60 18.73
C PHE A 61 -2.13 -0.92 18.84
N ASP A 62 -2.34 -1.47 20.01
CA ASP A 62 -2.51 -2.92 20.15
C ASP A 62 -3.81 -3.41 19.48
N GLY A 63 -4.00 -4.70 19.30
CA GLY A 63 -5.21 -5.27 18.69
C GLY A 63 -6.46 -5.20 19.59
N GLY A 64 -6.30 -4.74 20.83
CA GLY A 64 -7.32 -4.72 21.88
C GLY A 64 -7.82 -3.33 22.24
N ALA A 65 -7.68 -2.97 23.52
CA ALA A 65 -8.24 -1.75 24.07
C ALA A 65 -7.59 -0.47 23.54
N LEU A 66 -6.31 -0.52 23.15
CA LEU A 66 -5.57 0.62 22.62
C LEU A 66 -5.59 0.72 21.09
N TYR A 67 -6.40 -0.10 20.40
CA TYR A 67 -6.48 -0.08 18.93
C TYR A 67 -6.94 1.27 18.36
N HIS A 68 -7.73 2.04 19.12
CA HIS A 68 -8.19 3.36 18.69
C HIS A 68 -7.31 4.49 19.23
N ALA A 69 -6.97 5.42 18.33
CA ALA A 69 -6.23 6.64 18.69
C ALA A 69 -6.98 7.46 19.74
N GLN A 70 -6.23 7.96 20.72
CA GLN A 70 -6.76 8.80 21.78
C GLN A 70 -6.75 10.29 21.41
N ASP A 71 -5.86 10.69 20.48
CA ASP A 71 -5.74 12.06 19.98
C ASP A 71 -5.21 12.09 18.51
N GLU A 72 -5.29 13.26 17.87
CA GLU A 72 -4.85 13.48 16.50
C GLU A 72 -3.31 13.40 16.34
N PHE A 73 -2.54 13.62 17.41
CA PHE A 73 -1.08 13.52 17.36
C PHE A 73 -0.64 12.09 17.02
N MET A 74 -1.39 11.08 17.45
CA MET A 74 -1.13 9.68 17.12
C MET A 74 -1.16 9.38 15.62
N ARG A 75 -1.75 10.27 14.81
CA ARG A 75 -1.75 10.15 13.34
C ARG A 75 -0.35 10.13 12.74
N THR A 76 0.60 10.79 13.35
CA THR A 76 2.01 10.79 12.91
C THR A 76 2.65 9.40 12.93
N HIS A 77 2.10 8.47 13.71
CA HIS A 77 2.57 7.08 13.81
C HIS A 77 1.93 6.14 12.78
N VAL A 78 0.96 6.60 11.99
CA VAL A 78 0.23 5.76 11.02
C VAL A 78 0.34 6.25 9.58
N THR A 79 0.95 7.42 9.32
CA THR A 79 0.96 8.01 7.98
C THR A 79 2.36 8.09 7.40
N PHE A 80 2.48 7.75 6.11
CA PHE A 80 3.69 7.99 5.33
C PHE A 80 3.92 9.49 5.11
N VAL A 81 5.17 9.90 5.19
CA VAL A 81 5.63 11.26 4.91
C VAL A 81 6.28 11.33 3.51
N LEU A 82 6.61 12.53 3.03
CA LEU A 82 7.18 12.75 1.69
C LEU A 82 8.37 11.84 1.38
N ARG A 83 9.26 11.58 2.34
CA ARG A 83 10.39 10.66 2.18
C ARG A 83 9.93 9.28 1.73
N ASP A 84 8.87 8.76 2.31
CA ASP A 84 8.37 7.41 2.04
C ASP A 84 7.78 7.34 0.63
N TYR A 85 7.07 8.37 0.18
CA TYR A 85 6.61 8.51 -1.20
C TYR A 85 7.78 8.47 -2.19
N ILE A 86 8.85 9.22 -1.90
CA ILE A 86 10.06 9.23 -2.75
C ILE A 86 10.69 7.84 -2.81
N LEU A 87 10.85 7.16 -1.67
CA LEU A 87 11.41 5.80 -1.61
C LEU A 87 10.58 4.79 -2.40
N PHE A 88 9.25 4.82 -2.24
CA PHE A 88 8.35 3.95 -3.02
C PHE A 88 8.47 4.21 -4.53
N LEU A 89 8.52 5.47 -4.94
CA LEU A 89 8.69 5.82 -6.36
C LEU A 89 10.05 5.39 -6.91
N LEU A 90 11.13 5.53 -6.14
CA LEU A 90 12.46 5.06 -6.53
C LEU A 90 12.51 3.54 -6.74
N VAL A 91 11.74 2.78 -5.98
CA VAL A 91 11.67 1.31 -6.11
C VAL A 91 10.74 0.91 -7.25
N THR A 92 9.56 1.52 -7.35
CA THR A 92 8.52 1.05 -8.27
C THR A 92 8.64 1.62 -9.69
N THR A 93 9.13 2.86 -9.86
CA THR A 93 9.25 3.45 -11.20
C THR A 93 10.16 2.67 -12.13
N PRO A 94 11.35 2.17 -11.72
CA PRO A 94 12.18 1.31 -12.57
C PRO A 94 11.48 0.03 -13.04
N LEU A 95 10.59 -0.53 -12.22
CA LEU A 95 9.80 -1.72 -12.60
C LEU A 95 8.84 -1.38 -13.74
N TRP A 96 8.20 -0.20 -13.69
CA TRP A 96 7.29 0.26 -14.74
C TRP A 96 8.02 0.63 -16.02
N VAL A 97 9.20 1.24 -15.91
CA VAL A 97 10.07 1.51 -17.06
C VAL A 97 10.49 0.20 -17.71
N GLY A 98 10.91 -0.79 -16.92
CA GLY A 98 11.27 -2.12 -17.42
C GLY A 98 10.08 -2.82 -18.10
N ALA A 99 8.89 -2.77 -17.49
CA ALA A 99 7.68 -3.34 -18.07
C ALA A 99 7.30 -2.64 -19.40
N GLU A 100 7.37 -1.31 -19.46
CA GLU A 100 7.14 -0.54 -20.70
C GLU A 100 8.10 -0.92 -21.81
N LEU A 101 9.40 -1.06 -21.49
CA LEU A 101 10.42 -1.47 -22.45
C LEU A 101 10.22 -2.90 -22.96
N LEU A 102 9.82 -3.82 -22.09
CA LEU A 102 9.56 -5.23 -22.45
C LEU A 102 8.29 -5.39 -23.28
N VAL A 103 7.23 -4.68 -22.92
CA VAL A 103 5.92 -4.80 -23.59
C VAL A 103 5.85 -3.91 -24.85
N GLY A 104 6.67 -2.86 -24.93
CA GLY A 104 6.63 -1.87 -26.00
C GLY A 104 5.37 -1.00 -25.99
N ARG A 105 4.78 -0.77 -24.81
CA ARG A 105 3.54 -0.03 -24.62
C ARG A 105 3.67 0.96 -23.46
N PRO A 106 3.05 2.17 -23.52
CA PRO A 106 3.17 3.18 -22.48
C PRO A 106 2.44 2.76 -21.19
N LEU A 107 3.19 2.33 -20.19
CA LEU A 107 2.69 1.85 -18.89
C LEU A 107 3.13 2.72 -17.71
N VAL A 108 4.22 3.47 -17.87
CA VAL A 108 4.90 4.17 -16.76
C VAL A 108 4.00 5.17 -16.07
N VAL A 109 3.28 6.01 -16.83
CA VAL A 109 2.42 7.05 -16.22
C VAL A 109 1.30 6.40 -15.39
N GLY A 110 0.67 5.35 -15.91
CA GLY A 110 -0.35 4.59 -15.19
C GLY A 110 0.20 3.91 -13.94
N GLY A 111 1.37 3.28 -14.05
CA GLY A 111 2.05 2.62 -12.94
C GLY A 111 2.43 3.57 -11.80
N VAL A 112 3.00 4.71 -12.14
CA VAL A 112 3.36 5.77 -11.18
C VAL A 112 2.11 6.36 -10.53
N ALA A 113 1.08 6.66 -11.33
CA ALA A 113 -0.19 7.18 -10.81
C ALA A 113 -0.86 6.20 -9.83
N ALA A 114 -0.85 4.90 -10.13
CA ALA A 114 -1.39 3.86 -9.22
C ALA A 114 -0.58 3.77 -7.92
N THR A 115 0.75 3.89 -7.99
CA THR A 115 1.60 3.89 -6.79
C THR A 115 1.28 5.09 -5.90
N LEU A 116 1.20 6.29 -6.46
CA LEU A 116 0.83 7.50 -5.71
C LEU A 116 -0.58 7.40 -5.11
N ALA A 117 -1.55 6.93 -5.89
CA ALA A 117 -2.91 6.71 -5.42
C ALA A 117 -2.96 5.69 -4.27
N GLY A 118 -2.18 4.60 -4.37
CA GLY A 118 -2.09 3.57 -3.34
C GLY A 118 -1.49 4.10 -2.04
N LEU A 119 -0.42 4.88 -2.09
CA LEU A 119 0.18 5.51 -0.92
C LEU A 119 -0.78 6.50 -0.24
N GLN A 120 -1.50 7.29 -1.04
CA GLN A 120 -2.53 8.20 -0.52
C GLN A 120 -3.70 7.44 0.09
N LEU A 121 -4.10 6.33 -0.54
CA LEU A 121 -5.13 5.45 0.00
C LEU A 121 -4.69 4.80 1.32
N PHE A 122 -3.42 4.33 1.39
CA PHE A 122 -2.82 3.82 2.62
C PHE A 122 -2.95 4.84 3.75
N ASN A 123 -2.44 6.06 3.57
CA ASN A 123 -2.52 7.10 4.60
C ASN A 123 -3.97 7.38 5.04
N SER A 124 -4.90 7.39 4.07
CA SER A 124 -6.30 7.70 4.34
C SER A 124 -7.02 6.56 5.09
N LEU A 125 -6.79 5.32 4.68
CA LEU A 125 -7.45 4.15 5.26
C LEU A 125 -6.81 3.76 6.59
N HIS A 126 -5.48 3.69 6.67
CA HIS A 126 -4.75 3.26 7.84
C HIS A 126 -5.12 4.12 9.06
N TRP A 127 -5.09 5.46 8.93
CA TRP A 127 -5.57 6.34 9.98
C TRP A 127 -7.03 6.06 10.37
N ARG A 128 -7.92 5.87 9.38
CA ARG A 128 -9.33 5.61 9.66
C ARG A 128 -9.61 4.26 10.30
N TYR A 129 -8.72 3.30 10.20
CA TYR A 129 -8.82 2.05 10.94
C TYR A 129 -8.60 2.26 12.44
N HIS A 130 -7.74 3.20 12.82
CA HIS A 130 -7.43 3.54 14.20
C HIS A 130 -8.32 4.61 14.84
N VAL A 131 -9.42 4.98 14.21
CA VAL A 131 -10.42 5.88 14.79
C VAL A 131 -11.81 5.26 14.79
N PRO A 132 -12.74 5.75 15.65
CA PRO A 132 -14.13 5.32 15.62
C PRO A 132 -14.77 5.51 14.25
N SER A 133 -15.68 4.61 13.87
CA SER A 133 -16.35 4.64 12.56
C SER A 133 -17.56 5.58 12.56
N GLU A 134 -17.32 6.86 12.30
CA GLU A 134 -18.34 7.93 12.39
C GLU A 134 -19.00 8.24 11.05
N THR A 135 -18.25 8.18 9.94
CA THR A 135 -18.74 8.55 8.61
C THR A 135 -19.52 7.40 7.94
N TRP A 136 -20.42 7.75 6.99
CA TRP A 136 -21.15 6.74 6.21
C TRP A 136 -20.22 5.77 5.48
N PHE A 137 -19.09 6.26 4.94
CA PHE A 137 -18.10 5.45 4.26
C PHE A 137 -17.47 4.41 5.20
N GLN A 138 -17.09 4.83 6.42
CA GLN A 138 -16.53 3.94 7.42
C GLN A 138 -17.51 2.86 7.92
N ARG A 139 -18.82 3.06 7.72
CA ARG A 139 -19.88 2.09 8.07
C ARG A 139 -20.17 1.08 6.95
N THR A 140 -19.54 1.22 5.77
CA THR A 140 -19.71 0.26 4.67
C THR A 140 -19.10 -1.10 5.03
N ARG A 141 -19.68 -2.18 4.48
CA ARG A 141 -19.17 -3.56 4.69
C ARG A 141 -17.72 -3.72 4.21
N ALA A 142 -17.39 -3.08 3.09
CA ALA A 142 -16.03 -3.13 2.55
C ALA A 142 -15.02 -2.48 3.49
N PHE A 143 -15.31 -1.29 4.03
CA PHE A 143 -14.43 -0.63 4.99
C PHE A 143 -14.31 -1.41 6.29
N GLN A 144 -15.43 -1.92 6.84
CA GLN A 144 -15.41 -2.71 8.08
C GLN A 144 -14.62 -4.00 7.91
N TYR A 145 -14.71 -4.67 6.75
CA TYR A 145 -13.89 -5.83 6.45
C TYR A 145 -12.39 -5.48 6.46
N LEU A 146 -11.99 -4.40 5.81
CA LEU A 146 -10.57 -3.96 5.79
C LEU A 146 -10.10 -3.51 7.18
N LYS A 147 -10.95 -2.85 7.95
CA LYS A 147 -10.65 -2.46 9.35
C LYS A 147 -10.41 -3.68 10.23
N GLU A 148 -11.29 -4.70 10.17
CA GLU A 148 -11.11 -5.95 10.91
C GLU A 148 -9.90 -6.75 10.42
N HIS A 149 -9.63 -6.75 9.11
CA HIS A 149 -8.43 -7.34 8.54
C HIS A 149 -7.16 -6.73 9.16
N HIS A 150 -7.13 -5.39 9.27
CA HIS A 150 -6.01 -4.67 9.88
C HIS A 150 -5.97 -4.87 11.42
N ARG A 151 -7.13 -4.91 12.10
CA ARG A 151 -7.18 -5.19 13.54
C ARG A 151 -6.62 -6.59 13.86
N ALA A 152 -6.98 -7.59 13.07
CA ALA A 152 -6.43 -8.94 13.21
C ALA A 152 -4.90 -8.99 12.99
N HIS A 153 -4.35 -8.10 12.14
CA HIS A 153 -2.92 -7.92 11.99
C HIS A 153 -2.28 -7.35 13.27
N HIS A 154 -2.91 -6.39 13.93
CA HIS A 154 -2.43 -5.87 15.23
C HIS A 154 -2.49 -6.90 16.35
N GLU A 155 -3.41 -7.87 16.30
CA GLU A 155 -3.45 -9.01 17.23
C GLU A 155 -2.37 -10.05 16.94
N ASP A 156 -2.06 -10.28 15.66
CA ASP A 156 -1.04 -11.24 15.22
C ASP A 156 -0.30 -10.70 13.98
N THR A 157 0.88 -10.12 14.21
CA THR A 157 1.71 -9.50 13.18
C THR A 157 2.25 -10.45 12.11
N ARG A 158 1.87 -11.74 12.15
CA ARG A 158 2.26 -12.75 11.15
C ARG A 158 1.23 -12.93 10.03
N CYS A 159 0.13 -12.18 10.03
CA CYS A 159 -0.95 -12.28 9.05
C CYS A 159 -1.41 -10.90 8.59
N ASN A 160 -2.21 -10.86 7.51
CA ASN A 160 -2.94 -9.67 7.06
C ASN A 160 -2.06 -8.43 6.80
N PHE A 161 -1.03 -8.59 5.97
CA PHE A 161 -0.04 -7.54 5.69
C PHE A 161 -0.54 -6.44 4.74
N ASN A 162 -1.63 -6.66 3.99
CA ASN A 162 -2.20 -5.62 3.14
C ASN A 162 -3.09 -4.66 3.96
N VAL A 163 -2.78 -3.38 3.89
CA VAL A 163 -3.52 -2.31 4.58
C VAL A 163 -4.40 -1.51 3.62
N ALA A 164 -3.83 -1.06 2.49
CA ALA A 164 -4.50 -0.17 1.55
C ALA A 164 -4.97 -0.87 0.29
N PHE A 165 -4.17 -1.77 -0.22
CA PHE A 165 -4.56 -2.57 -1.38
C PHE A 165 -5.44 -3.73 -0.92
N PHE A 166 -6.41 -4.09 -1.77
CA PHE A 166 -7.21 -5.29 -1.50
C PHE A 166 -6.27 -6.43 -1.10
N PRO A 167 -6.61 -7.29 -0.14
CA PRO A 167 -5.70 -8.30 0.42
C PRO A 167 -5.44 -9.45 -0.57
N ILE A 168 -5.07 -9.09 -1.81
CA ILE A 168 -4.78 -10.03 -2.90
C ILE A 168 -3.53 -10.84 -2.57
N ALA A 169 -2.48 -10.16 -2.10
CA ALA A 169 -1.25 -10.84 -1.75
C ALA A 169 -1.44 -11.72 -0.51
N ASP A 170 -2.15 -11.26 0.52
CA ASP A 170 -2.47 -12.08 1.70
C ASP A 170 -3.24 -13.34 1.32
N LEU A 171 -4.22 -13.21 0.41
CA LEU A 171 -5.00 -14.35 -0.08
C LEU A 171 -4.13 -15.35 -0.83
N LEU A 172 -3.32 -14.89 -1.78
CA LEU A 172 -2.53 -15.75 -2.67
C LEU A 172 -1.31 -16.35 -1.98
N LEU A 173 -0.75 -15.67 -0.98
CA LEU A 173 0.44 -16.11 -0.23
C LEU A 173 0.10 -16.78 1.10
N GLY A 174 -1.20 -17.01 1.38
CA GLY A 174 -1.67 -17.79 2.54
C GLY A 174 -1.50 -17.08 3.88
N THR A 175 -1.45 -15.76 3.90
CA THR A 175 -1.36 -14.94 5.13
C THR A 175 -2.68 -14.27 5.50
N LEU A 176 -3.75 -14.49 4.71
CA LEU A 176 -5.08 -14.00 5.03
C LEU A 176 -5.67 -14.75 6.23
N ARG A 177 -5.90 -14.03 7.32
CA ARG A 177 -6.67 -14.49 8.49
C ARG A 177 -8.04 -13.81 8.51
N ARG A 178 -9.09 -14.59 8.76
CA ARG A 178 -10.48 -14.13 8.92
C ARG A 178 -10.86 -14.08 10.39
#